data_756af945a720051528cba5d6e2c756c4
#
_entry.id   756af945a720051528cba5d6e2c756c4
#
_cell.length_a   1.000
_cell.length_b   1.000
_cell.length_c   1.000
_cell.angle_alpha   90.00
_cell.angle_beta   90.00
_cell.angle_gamma   90.00
#
_symmetry.space_group_name_H-M   'P 1'
#
loop_
_entity.id
_entity.type
_entity.pdbx_description
1 polymer ?
#
loop_
_entity_poly.entity_id
_entity_poly.type
_entity_poly.pdbx_seq_one_letter_code
_entity_poly.pdbx_strand_id
1 'polypeptide(L)'
;FVRNRLVVVTPADNPAQLRRLQDLAKPGIKIVLAAKEVPVGQYALDFLDKAEVDGSLGAGYKDAVLANVVSYEENVRSVLAKVALGEADAGVVYSSDAAVSEGDVQQIEIPDALNTVATYPIATLSDSSNPDLAQQFMDYVLAPAGQQVLEKYGFIGAGDK
;
A
#
# COMPACT_ATOMS: atom_id res chain seq x y z
N PHE A 1 -12.85 -4.15 10.74
CA PHE A 1 -12.82 -2.93 11.53
C PHE A 1 -12.12 -1.78 10.83
N VAL A 2 -11.28 -2.08 9.83
CA VAL A 2 -10.52 -1.10 9.05
C VAL A 2 -10.13 -1.72 7.70
N ARG A 3 -9.87 -0.87 6.71
CA ARG A 3 -9.37 -1.28 5.39
C ARG A 3 -8.08 -0.53 5.07
N ASN A 4 -7.32 -1.08 4.13
CA ASN A 4 -6.09 -0.46 3.65
C ASN A 4 -6.03 -0.59 2.13
N ARG A 5 -5.33 0.33 1.47
CA ARG A 5 -5.14 0.31 0.02
C ARG A 5 -3.67 0.48 -0.34
N LEU A 6 -3.33 0.13 -1.55
CA LEU A 6 -1.99 0.34 -2.08
C LEU A 6 -1.81 1.78 -2.56
N VAL A 7 -0.59 2.25 -2.40
CA VAL A 7 -0.07 3.47 -3.02
C VAL A 7 1.31 3.18 -3.60
N VAL A 8 1.70 3.92 -4.62
CA VAL A 8 3.09 3.98 -5.05
C VAL A 8 3.80 5.05 -4.24
N VAL A 9 4.98 4.75 -3.72
CA VAL A 9 5.83 5.72 -3.03
C VAL A 9 7.08 6.00 -3.86
N THR A 10 7.57 7.25 -3.78
CA THR A 10 8.84 7.70 -4.33
C THR A 10 9.64 8.39 -3.22
N PRO A 11 10.97 8.56 -3.34
CA PRO A 11 11.73 9.39 -2.41
C PRO A 11 11.14 10.79 -2.27
N ALA A 12 11.35 11.45 -1.14
CA ALA A 12 10.81 12.80 -0.88
C ALA A 12 11.27 13.83 -1.92
N ASP A 13 12.52 13.75 -2.38
CA ASP A 13 13.11 14.61 -3.41
C ASP A 13 12.76 14.19 -4.86
N ASN A 14 12.22 12.98 -5.02
CA ASN A 14 11.73 12.40 -6.28
C ASN A 14 12.66 12.69 -7.49
N PRO A 15 13.92 12.24 -7.44
CA PRO A 15 14.90 12.57 -8.47
C PRO A 15 14.53 12.04 -9.86
N ALA A 16 13.78 10.93 -9.93
CA ALA A 16 13.26 10.34 -11.16
C ALA A 16 12.04 11.10 -11.74
N GLN A 17 11.50 12.09 -11.01
CA GLN A 17 10.34 12.91 -11.39
C GLN A 17 9.10 12.08 -11.75
N LEU A 18 8.83 11.04 -10.98
CA LEU A 18 7.64 10.20 -11.13
C LEU A 18 6.43 10.93 -10.52
N ARG A 19 5.41 11.23 -11.33
CA ARG A 19 4.23 12.00 -10.90
C ARG A 19 2.92 11.26 -11.12
N ARG A 20 2.93 10.21 -11.92
CA ARG A 20 1.75 9.42 -12.30
C ARG A 20 2.14 7.97 -12.54
N LEU A 21 1.19 7.07 -12.50
CA LEU A 21 1.42 5.63 -12.64
C LEU A 21 2.11 5.26 -13.96
N GLN A 22 1.79 5.96 -15.07
CA GLN A 22 2.43 5.72 -16.37
C GLN A 22 3.95 5.92 -16.33
N ASP A 23 4.45 6.74 -15.41
CA ASP A 23 5.87 7.02 -15.30
C ASP A 23 6.68 5.79 -14.82
N LEU A 24 6.03 4.82 -14.14
CA LEU A 24 6.66 3.58 -13.69
C LEU A 24 7.12 2.68 -14.86
N ALA A 25 6.50 2.83 -16.03
CA ALA A 25 6.86 2.09 -17.23
C ALA A 25 8.01 2.72 -18.04
N LYS A 26 8.54 3.88 -17.60
CA LYS A 26 9.69 4.50 -18.26
C LYS A 26 10.94 3.64 -18.11
N PRO A 27 11.73 3.45 -19.17
CA PRO A 27 12.98 2.68 -19.08
C PRO A 27 13.96 3.29 -18.08
N GLY A 28 14.62 2.43 -17.30
CA GLY A 28 15.68 2.83 -16.37
C GLY A 28 15.23 3.26 -14.98
N ILE A 29 13.92 3.25 -14.72
CA ILE A 29 13.37 3.43 -13.37
C ILE A 29 13.70 2.20 -12.52
N LYS A 30 14.12 2.40 -11.28
CA LYS A 30 14.36 1.34 -10.31
C LYS A 30 13.14 1.18 -9.42
N ILE A 31 12.46 0.07 -9.54
CA ILE A 31 11.28 -0.27 -8.72
C ILE A 31 11.63 -1.38 -7.75
N VAL A 32 11.16 -1.27 -6.52
CA VAL A 32 11.18 -2.36 -5.54
C VAL A 32 9.76 -2.76 -5.18
N LEU A 33 9.50 -4.05 -5.13
CA LEU A 33 8.23 -4.63 -4.71
C LEU A 33 8.47 -5.59 -3.54
N ALA A 34 7.43 -5.92 -2.80
CA ALA A 34 7.51 -7.07 -1.91
C ALA A 34 7.40 -8.37 -2.72
N ALA A 35 7.96 -9.46 -2.19
CA ALA A 35 7.84 -10.78 -2.80
C ALA A 35 6.36 -11.20 -2.89
N LYS A 36 6.04 -12.00 -3.91
CA LYS A 36 4.66 -12.43 -4.18
C LYS A 36 4.03 -13.26 -3.04
N GLU A 37 4.84 -13.85 -2.19
CA GLU A 37 4.43 -14.59 -1.00
C GLU A 37 3.95 -13.66 0.13
N VAL A 38 4.23 -12.37 0.02
CA VAL A 38 3.79 -11.32 0.95
C VAL A 38 2.50 -10.69 0.40
N PRO A 39 1.46 -10.46 1.21
CA PRO A 39 0.18 -9.93 0.70
C PRO A 39 0.32 -8.65 -0.15
N VAL A 40 1.12 -7.67 0.28
CA VAL A 40 1.34 -6.43 -0.49
C VAL A 40 2.01 -6.70 -1.84
N GLY A 41 2.89 -7.70 -1.93
CA GLY A 41 3.53 -8.11 -3.18
C GLY A 41 2.52 -8.73 -4.15
N GLN A 42 1.64 -9.62 -3.65
CA GLN A 42 0.56 -10.17 -4.47
C GLN A 42 -0.39 -9.06 -4.95
N TYR A 43 -0.79 -8.15 -4.07
CA TYR A 43 -1.67 -7.03 -4.44
C TYR A 43 -1.01 -6.06 -5.43
N ALA A 44 0.32 -5.87 -5.37
CA ALA A 44 1.05 -5.10 -6.37
C ALA A 44 0.98 -5.76 -7.76
N LEU A 45 1.11 -7.09 -7.82
CA LEU A 45 0.95 -7.82 -9.07
C LEU A 45 -0.51 -7.77 -9.58
N ASP A 46 -1.50 -7.90 -8.68
CA ASP A 46 -2.93 -7.75 -9.03
C ASP A 46 -3.24 -6.35 -9.59
N PHE A 47 -2.61 -5.30 -9.03
CA PHE A 47 -2.70 -3.94 -9.58
C PHE A 47 -2.18 -3.88 -11.02
N LEU A 48 -1.00 -4.46 -11.28
CA LEU A 48 -0.42 -4.45 -12.62
C LEU A 48 -1.27 -5.26 -13.61
N ASP A 49 -1.86 -6.39 -13.18
CA ASP A 49 -2.78 -7.18 -13.99
C ASP A 49 -4.05 -6.41 -14.35
N LYS A 50 -4.66 -5.74 -13.37
CA LYS A 50 -5.83 -4.89 -13.59
C LYS A 50 -5.50 -3.72 -14.53
N ALA A 51 -4.35 -3.09 -14.36
CA ALA A 51 -3.89 -2.00 -15.22
C ALA A 51 -3.69 -2.43 -16.67
N GLU A 52 -3.14 -3.62 -16.90
CA GLU A 52 -2.98 -4.18 -18.24
C GLU A 52 -4.32 -4.47 -18.92
N VAL A 53 -5.28 -5.04 -18.17
CA VAL A 53 -6.64 -5.33 -18.68
C VAL A 53 -7.44 -4.06 -18.94
N ASP A 54 -7.34 -3.06 -18.05
CA ASP A 54 -8.02 -1.77 -18.19
C ASP A 54 -7.48 -0.96 -19.38
N GLY A 55 -6.18 -1.08 -19.67
CA GLY A 55 -5.51 -0.43 -20.80
C GLY A 55 -5.31 1.09 -20.64
N SER A 56 -5.81 1.72 -19.58
CA SER A 56 -5.71 3.17 -19.37
C SER A 56 -4.28 3.67 -19.12
N LEU A 57 -3.40 2.79 -18.67
CA LEU A 57 -1.99 3.10 -18.44
C LEU A 57 -1.08 2.80 -19.66
N GLY A 58 -1.65 2.23 -20.72
CA GLY A 58 -0.95 1.89 -21.96
C GLY A 58 -0.74 0.38 -22.14
N ALA A 59 -0.68 -0.06 -23.38
CA ALA A 59 -0.43 -1.47 -23.72
C ALA A 59 0.97 -1.90 -23.26
N GLY A 60 1.09 -3.10 -22.69
CA GLY A 60 2.35 -3.63 -22.17
C GLY A 60 2.85 -2.93 -20.90
N TYR A 61 1.97 -2.20 -20.21
CA TYR A 61 2.31 -1.47 -18.98
C TYR A 61 2.89 -2.40 -17.91
N LYS A 62 2.24 -3.54 -17.67
CA LYS A 62 2.70 -4.53 -16.69
C LYS A 62 4.11 -5.00 -16.97
N ASP A 63 4.38 -5.42 -18.21
CA ASP A 63 5.70 -5.95 -18.61
C ASP A 63 6.78 -4.86 -18.48
N ALA A 64 6.47 -3.62 -18.87
CA ALA A 64 7.40 -2.50 -18.75
C ALA A 64 7.72 -2.16 -17.29
N VAL A 65 6.73 -2.18 -16.39
CA VAL A 65 6.94 -1.97 -14.95
C VAL A 65 7.74 -3.12 -14.35
N LEU A 66 7.41 -4.38 -14.67
CA LEU A 66 8.14 -5.54 -14.17
C LEU A 66 9.60 -5.59 -14.66
N ALA A 67 9.89 -5.11 -15.87
CA ALA A 67 11.26 -4.97 -16.38
C ALA A 67 12.10 -3.95 -15.57
N ASN A 68 11.45 -3.03 -14.88
CA ASN A 68 12.09 -2.04 -14.02
C ASN A 68 12.26 -2.52 -12.56
N VAL A 69 11.73 -3.70 -12.18
CA VAL A 69 11.87 -4.22 -10.83
C VAL A 69 13.29 -4.72 -10.60
N VAL A 70 14.00 -4.09 -9.68
CA VAL A 70 15.39 -4.41 -9.35
C VAL A 70 15.53 -5.35 -8.16
N SER A 71 14.55 -5.41 -7.29
CA SER A 71 14.52 -6.39 -6.18
C SER A 71 13.12 -6.64 -5.64
N TYR A 72 12.97 -7.81 -4.99
CA TYR A 72 11.77 -8.21 -4.27
C TYR A 72 12.13 -8.39 -2.80
N GLU A 73 11.36 -7.73 -1.92
CA GLU A 73 11.64 -7.65 -0.50
C GLU A 73 10.76 -8.61 0.32
N GLU A 74 11.26 -9.07 1.44
CA GLU A 74 10.56 -10.01 2.32
C GLU A 74 9.36 -9.39 3.06
N ASN A 75 9.26 -8.06 3.09
CA ASN A 75 8.17 -7.33 3.75
C ASN A 75 8.05 -5.89 3.22
N VAL A 76 6.90 -5.27 3.50
CA VAL A 76 6.57 -3.91 3.07
C VAL A 76 7.51 -2.85 3.65
N ARG A 77 8.01 -3.03 4.88
CA ARG A 77 8.91 -2.06 5.52
C ARG A 77 10.25 -1.97 4.80
N SER A 78 10.76 -3.10 4.30
CA SER A 78 11.98 -3.13 3.49
C SER A 78 11.80 -2.41 2.15
N VAL A 79 10.62 -2.55 1.52
CA VAL A 79 10.27 -1.76 0.31
C VAL A 79 10.30 -0.27 0.62
N LEU A 80 9.58 0.16 1.67
CA LEU A 80 9.49 1.56 2.09
C LEU A 80 10.87 2.14 2.41
N ALA A 81 11.70 1.40 3.19
CA ALA A 81 13.03 1.85 3.58
C ALA A 81 13.95 2.08 2.37
N LYS A 82 13.96 1.17 1.38
CA LYS A 82 14.77 1.34 0.17
C LYS A 82 14.36 2.58 -0.64
N VAL A 83 13.06 2.85 -0.72
CA VAL A 83 12.58 4.06 -1.40
C VAL A 83 12.94 5.31 -0.59
N ALA A 84 12.67 5.35 0.71
CA ALA A 84 13.01 6.50 1.56
C ALA A 84 14.50 6.85 1.56
N LEU A 85 15.38 5.83 1.44
CA LEU A 85 16.84 6.00 1.34
C LEU A 85 17.33 6.35 -0.08
N GLY A 86 16.44 6.40 -1.09
CA GLY A 86 16.81 6.68 -2.48
C GLY A 86 17.56 5.53 -3.16
N GLU A 87 17.50 4.31 -2.62
CA GLU A 87 18.07 3.12 -3.26
C GLU A 87 17.20 2.65 -4.44
N ALA A 88 15.92 3.02 -4.43
CA ALA A 88 14.96 2.81 -5.51
C ALA A 88 14.18 4.10 -5.79
N ASP A 89 13.72 4.25 -7.04
CA ASP A 89 12.94 5.40 -7.50
C ASP A 89 11.46 5.28 -7.13
N ALA A 90 10.96 4.06 -6.99
CA ALA A 90 9.58 3.78 -6.58
C ALA A 90 9.42 2.42 -5.90
N GLY A 91 8.33 2.28 -5.14
CA GLY A 91 7.87 1.03 -4.56
C GLY A 91 6.36 1.03 -4.34
N VAL A 92 5.77 -0.14 -4.13
CA VAL A 92 4.35 -0.28 -3.81
C VAL A 92 4.22 -0.71 -2.35
N VAL A 93 3.47 0.07 -1.57
CA VAL A 93 3.25 -0.13 -0.14
C VAL A 93 1.78 0.13 0.21
N TYR A 94 1.38 -0.10 1.45
CA TYR A 94 0.07 0.35 1.92
C TYR A 94 0.07 1.85 2.24
N SER A 95 -1.09 2.50 2.12
CA SER A 95 -1.28 3.91 2.51
C SER A 95 -0.91 4.17 3.97
N SER A 96 -1.15 3.21 4.86
CA SER A 96 -0.75 3.31 6.27
C SER A 96 0.76 3.29 6.48
N ASP A 97 1.52 2.53 5.66
CA ASP A 97 2.99 2.53 5.75
C ASP A 97 3.55 3.87 5.27
N ALA A 98 2.99 4.41 4.18
CA ALA A 98 3.40 5.72 3.65
C ALA A 98 3.06 6.87 4.63
N ALA A 99 1.94 6.79 5.34
CA ALA A 99 1.53 7.80 6.32
C ALA A 99 2.48 7.91 7.52
N VAL A 100 3.09 6.80 7.99
CA VAL A 100 4.07 6.86 9.09
C VAL A 100 5.45 7.33 8.63
N SER A 101 5.69 7.42 7.33
CA SER A 101 6.92 7.95 6.72
C SER A 101 6.67 9.30 6.03
N GLU A 102 5.70 10.06 6.53
CA GLU A 102 5.40 11.40 6.03
C GLU A 102 6.66 12.29 6.11
N GLY A 103 7.05 12.87 4.98
CA GLY A 103 8.28 13.66 4.84
C GLY A 103 9.47 12.90 4.26
N ASP A 104 9.52 11.58 4.36
CA ASP A 104 10.57 10.74 3.77
C ASP A 104 10.21 10.26 2.36
N VAL A 105 8.92 10.20 2.05
CA VAL A 105 8.40 9.74 0.75
C VAL A 105 7.27 10.61 0.24
N GLN A 106 7.10 10.65 -1.09
CA GLN A 106 5.89 11.15 -1.75
C GLN A 106 5.01 9.98 -2.17
N GLN A 107 3.71 10.22 -2.35
CA GLN A 107 2.74 9.21 -2.74
C GLN A 107 2.14 9.52 -4.11
N ILE A 108 1.95 8.47 -4.92
CA ILE A 108 1.14 8.49 -6.14
C ILE A 108 -0.02 7.52 -5.91
N GLU A 109 -1.23 8.05 -5.98
CA GLU A 109 -2.44 7.27 -5.77
C GLU A 109 -2.66 6.22 -6.87
N ILE A 110 -3.09 5.02 -6.46
CA ILE A 110 -3.61 4.00 -7.36
C ILE A 110 -5.14 4.12 -7.34
N PRO A 111 -5.80 4.39 -8.48
CA PRO A 111 -7.26 4.48 -8.56
C PRO A 111 -7.95 3.22 -8.02
N ASP A 112 -9.09 3.36 -7.36
CA ASP A 112 -9.80 2.25 -6.70
C ASP A 112 -10.12 1.09 -7.66
N ALA A 113 -10.42 1.40 -8.93
CA ALA A 113 -10.67 0.38 -9.96
C ALA A 113 -9.46 -0.53 -10.21
N LEU A 114 -8.25 -0.03 -10.00
CA LEU A 114 -6.99 -0.76 -10.18
C LEU A 114 -6.44 -1.30 -8.86
N ASN A 115 -6.91 -0.78 -7.72
CA ASN A 115 -6.41 -1.12 -6.40
C ASN A 115 -6.96 -2.47 -5.90
N THR A 116 -6.30 -3.01 -4.89
CA THR A 116 -6.82 -4.10 -4.07
C THR A 116 -6.93 -3.61 -2.64
N VAL A 117 -8.17 -3.50 -2.15
CA VAL A 117 -8.45 -3.02 -0.80
C VAL A 117 -8.38 -4.20 0.17
N ALA A 118 -7.38 -4.17 1.05
CA ALA A 118 -7.25 -5.13 2.13
C ALA A 118 -8.26 -4.83 3.25
N THR A 119 -9.00 -5.85 3.69
CA THR A 119 -9.96 -5.74 4.80
C THR A 119 -9.40 -6.46 6.01
N TYR A 120 -9.38 -5.78 7.15
CA TYR A 120 -8.89 -6.32 8.41
C TYR A 120 -10.07 -6.66 9.33
N PRO A 121 -10.31 -7.94 9.63
CA PRO A 121 -11.30 -8.33 10.63
C PRO A 121 -10.75 -8.18 12.04
N ILE A 122 -11.64 -7.97 13.01
CA ILE A 122 -11.36 -8.02 14.44
C ILE A 122 -12.40 -8.94 15.10
N ALA A 123 -11.99 -9.74 16.08
CA ALA A 123 -12.87 -10.62 16.81
C ALA A 123 -12.35 -10.83 18.23
N THR A 124 -13.27 -11.09 19.16
CA THR A 124 -12.93 -11.57 20.50
C THR A 124 -12.64 -13.09 20.45
N LEU A 125 -11.74 -13.57 21.29
CA LEU A 125 -11.51 -14.98 21.45
C LEU A 125 -12.54 -15.61 22.40
N SER A 126 -13.07 -16.77 22.05
CA SER A 126 -14.10 -17.49 22.85
C SER A 126 -13.60 -17.97 24.22
N ASP A 127 -12.30 -18.20 24.34
CA ASP A 127 -11.62 -18.66 25.55
C ASP A 127 -10.88 -17.52 26.30
N SER A 128 -11.16 -16.26 25.95
CA SER A 128 -10.59 -15.11 26.64
C SER A 128 -10.91 -15.12 28.12
N SER A 129 -9.92 -14.89 28.98
CA SER A 129 -10.13 -14.69 30.42
C SER A 129 -10.76 -13.33 30.75
N ASN A 130 -10.86 -12.41 29.79
CA ASN A 130 -11.41 -11.06 29.96
C ASN A 130 -12.35 -10.71 28.78
N PRO A 131 -13.46 -11.45 28.57
CA PRO A 131 -14.30 -11.28 27.38
C PRO A 131 -14.95 -9.89 27.32
N ASP A 132 -15.41 -9.35 28.48
CA ASP A 132 -16.05 -8.04 28.53
C ASP A 132 -15.06 -6.91 28.17
N LEU A 133 -13.81 -7.01 28.61
CA LEU A 133 -12.77 -6.04 28.26
C LEU A 133 -12.39 -6.12 26.78
N ALA A 134 -12.32 -7.33 26.22
CA ALA A 134 -12.08 -7.55 24.81
C ALA A 134 -13.19 -6.95 23.95
N GLN A 135 -14.47 -7.11 24.38
CA GLN A 135 -15.61 -6.50 23.71
C GLN A 135 -15.55 -4.96 23.79
N GLN A 136 -15.28 -4.40 24.99
CA GLN A 136 -15.15 -2.94 25.15
C GLN A 136 -14.03 -2.36 24.27
N PHE A 137 -12.91 -3.06 24.11
CA PHE A 137 -11.84 -2.63 23.19
C PHE A 137 -12.31 -2.64 21.74
N MET A 138 -13.01 -3.70 21.31
CA MET A 138 -13.55 -3.78 19.95
C MET A 138 -14.58 -2.66 19.71
N ASP A 139 -15.46 -2.40 20.66
CA ASP A 139 -16.46 -1.32 20.60
C ASP A 139 -15.77 0.06 20.49
N TYR A 140 -14.68 0.28 21.25
CA TYR A 140 -13.88 1.50 21.14
C TYR A 140 -13.23 1.66 19.78
N VAL A 141 -12.64 0.60 19.23
CA VAL A 141 -12.01 0.62 17.88
C VAL A 141 -13.04 0.96 16.80
N LEU A 142 -14.27 0.45 16.94
CA LEU A 142 -15.37 0.70 15.98
C LEU A 142 -16.07 2.05 16.19
N ALA A 143 -15.90 2.67 17.36
CA ALA A 143 -16.46 3.98 17.64
C ALA A 143 -15.77 5.09 16.83
N PRO A 144 -16.44 6.26 16.62
CA PRO A 144 -15.85 7.37 15.85
C PRO A 144 -14.45 7.79 16.31
N ALA A 145 -14.20 7.81 17.63
CA ALA A 145 -12.89 8.17 18.18
C ALA A 145 -11.78 7.16 17.77
N GLY A 146 -12.07 5.86 17.81
CA GLY A 146 -11.13 4.83 17.38
C GLY A 146 -10.90 4.88 15.86
N GLN A 147 -11.96 5.09 15.07
CA GLN A 147 -11.86 5.21 13.62
C GLN A 147 -11.02 6.43 13.20
N GLN A 148 -11.21 7.60 13.82
CA GLN A 148 -10.38 8.78 13.58
C GLN A 148 -8.89 8.54 13.82
N VAL A 149 -8.54 7.74 14.83
CA VAL A 149 -7.15 7.37 15.08
C VAL A 149 -6.63 6.53 13.91
N LEU A 150 -7.38 5.53 13.45
CA LEU A 150 -6.97 4.69 12.32
C LEU A 150 -6.81 5.49 11.02
N GLU A 151 -7.76 6.38 10.72
CA GLU A 151 -7.71 7.26 9.54
C GLU A 151 -6.49 8.19 9.58
N LYS A 152 -6.15 8.73 10.75
CA LYS A 152 -4.92 9.54 10.93
C LYS A 152 -3.65 8.78 10.54
N TYR A 153 -3.64 7.46 10.69
CA TYR A 153 -2.53 6.60 10.28
C TYR A 153 -2.69 6.01 8.86
N GLY A 154 -3.51 6.63 8.00
CA GLY A 154 -3.63 6.29 6.60
C GLY A 154 -4.50 5.07 6.29
N PHE A 155 -5.24 4.56 7.27
CA PHE A 155 -6.24 3.51 7.05
C PHE A 155 -7.55 4.10 6.52
N ILE A 156 -8.36 3.25 5.89
CA ILE A 156 -9.73 3.56 5.48
C ILE A 156 -10.67 3.08 6.57
N GLY A 157 -11.50 3.96 7.11
CA GLY A 157 -12.46 3.65 8.16
C GLY A 157 -13.49 2.57 7.75
N ALA A 158 -14.08 1.92 8.75
CA ALA A 158 -15.09 0.87 8.53
C ALA A 158 -16.37 1.39 7.88
N GLY A 159 -16.69 2.68 8.07
CA GLY A 159 -17.90 3.35 7.55
C GLY A 159 -17.75 3.94 6.14
N ASP A 160 -16.54 4.07 5.63
CA ASP A 160 -16.27 4.63 4.30
C ASP A 160 -16.59 3.59 3.21
N LYS A 161 -17.15 4.07 2.08
CA LYS A 161 -17.47 3.21 0.93
C LYS A 161 -16.32 3.16 -0.04
#